data_a3e19b1893836915c7684fddf714e542
#
_entry.id   a3e19b1893836915c7684fddf714e542
#
_cell.length_a   1.000
_cell.length_b   1.000
_cell.length_c   1.000
_cell.angle_alpha   90.00
_cell.angle_beta   90.00
_cell.angle_gamma   90.00
#
_symmetry.space_group_name_H-M   'P 1'
#
loop_
_entity.id
_entity.type
_entity.pdbx_description
1 polymer ?
#
loop_
_entity_poly.entity_id
_entity_poly.type
_entity_poly.pdbx_seq_one_letter_code
_entity_poly.pdbx_strand_id
1 'polypeptide(L)'
;MKMSSVTERMAKCEVCETEMHEGRTIVLSVPGIPWSARFCHSCRRSGAIPYWMLVANTNAIGGYDQSADWWRDIIDLTLIRLDITMEQFLKEVKDD
;
A
#
# COMPACT_ATOMS: atom_id res chain seq x y z
N MET A 1 1.39 28.90 20.46
CA MET A 1 1.06 28.62 20.27
C MET A 1 0.61 27.67 20.30
N LYS A 2 0.26 27.07 20.67
CA LYS A 2 -0.27 26.22 20.64
C LYS A 2 -0.61 25.66 19.54
N MET A 3 -0.62 26.05 18.74
CA MET A 3 -0.86 25.59 17.55
C MET A 3 0.10 24.62 17.15
N SER A 4 1.31 24.62 17.55
CA SER A 4 2.30 23.67 17.14
C SER A 4 1.88 22.27 17.46
N SER A 5 1.20 22.02 18.53
CA SER A 5 0.81 20.67 18.85
C SER A 5 -0.24 20.16 17.87
N VAL A 6 -1.02 21.06 17.31
CA VAL A 6 -2.01 20.66 16.33
C VAL A 6 -1.37 20.33 15.01
N THR A 7 -0.35 21.09 14.66
CA THR A 7 0.28 20.91 13.36
C THR A 7 1.29 19.79 13.36
N GLU A 8 1.57 19.20 14.51
CA GLU A 8 2.55 18.14 14.58
C GLU A 8 1.91 16.77 14.62
N ARG A 9 0.85 16.60 13.89
CA ARG A 9 0.23 15.32 13.78
C ARG A 9 1.12 14.39 13.01
N MET A 10 1.29 13.20 13.52
CA MET A 10 2.07 12.17 12.88
C MET A 10 1.16 11.20 12.17
N ALA A 11 1.64 10.65 11.08
CA ALA A 11 0.89 9.68 10.31
C ALA A 11 1.86 8.61 9.84
N LYS A 12 1.34 7.47 9.44
CA LYS A 12 2.14 6.38 8.97
C LYS A 12 1.90 6.13 7.51
N CYS A 13 2.97 5.88 6.77
CA CYS A 13 2.83 5.39 5.41
C CYS A 13 2.25 3.99 5.48
N GLU A 14 1.20 3.71 4.74
CA GLU A 14 0.56 2.42 4.82
C GLU A 14 1.31 1.34 4.05
N VAL A 15 2.32 1.71 3.30
CA VAL A 15 3.16 0.73 2.60
C VAL A 15 4.33 0.32 3.48
N CYS A 16 5.18 1.26 3.86
CA CYS A 16 6.40 0.93 4.60
C CYS A 16 6.28 1.15 6.10
N GLU A 17 5.16 1.72 6.56
CA GLU A 17 4.87 1.96 7.96
C GLU A 17 5.81 2.93 8.65
N THR A 18 6.53 3.72 7.91
CA THR A 18 7.38 4.76 8.48
C THR A 18 6.50 5.88 8.99
N GLU A 19 6.75 6.32 10.23
CA GLU A 19 6.01 7.43 10.78
C GLU A 19 6.63 8.74 10.32
N MET A 20 5.80 9.71 10.00
CA MET A 20 6.29 10.99 9.56
C MET A 20 5.22 12.03 9.80
N HIS A 21 5.57 13.28 9.64
CA HIS A 21 4.62 14.37 9.79
C HIS A 21 3.53 14.22 8.74
N GLU A 22 2.28 14.42 9.17
CA GLU A 22 1.13 14.24 8.31
C GLU A 22 1.26 15.03 7.00
N GLY A 23 1.82 16.23 7.07
CA GLY A 23 1.98 17.08 5.90
C GLY A 23 2.96 16.56 4.87
N ARG A 24 3.73 15.53 5.21
CA ARG A 24 4.67 14.96 4.27
C ARG A 24 4.16 13.72 3.61
N THR A 25 2.90 13.38 3.83
CA THR A 25 2.33 12.18 3.24
C THR A 25 1.41 12.56 2.08
N ILE A 26 1.16 11.60 1.22
CA ILE A 26 0.25 11.76 0.10
C ILE A 26 -0.92 10.83 0.33
N VAL A 27 -2.13 11.35 0.23
CA VAL A 27 -3.33 10.52 0.38
C VAL A 27 -3.92 10.29 -0.99
N LEU A 28 -4.15 9.03 -1.32
CA LEU A 28 -4.79 8.68 -2.56
C LEU A 28 -6.15 8.06 -2.28
N SER A 29 -7.14 8.52 -3.01
CA SER A 29 -8.48 7.97 -2.95
C SER A 29 -8.90 7.66 -4.38
N VAL A 30 -9.64 6.59 -4.55
CA VAL A 30 -10.13 6.23 -5.87
C VAL A 30 -11.63 6.41 -5.87
N PRO A 31 -12.19 7.18 -6.81
CA PRO A 31 -13.64 7.37 -6.86
C PRO A 31 -14.34 6.03 -6.97
N GLY A 32 -15.39 5.87 -6.18
CA GLY A 32 -16.14 4.63 -6.17
C GLY A 32 -15.62 3.57 -5.24
N ILE A 33 -14.45 3.76 -4.66
CA ILE A 33 -13.88 2.83 -3.71
C ILE A 33 -13.92 3.49 -2.34
N PRO A 34 -14.51 2.84 -1.34
CA PRO A 34 -14.74 3.48 -0.04
C PRO A 34 -13.52 3.51 0.89
N TRP A 35 -12.34 3.56 0.36
CA TRP A 35 -11.16 3.66 1.19
C TRP A 35 -10.10 4.49 0.48
N SER A 36 -9.16 4.95 1.27
CA SER A 36 -8.02 5.69 0.77
C SER A 36 -6.79 5.18 1.51
N ALA A 37 -5.64 5.50 1.00
CA ALA A 37 -4.39 5.09 1.61
C ALA A 37 -3.45 6.27 1.66
N ARG A 38 -2.59 6.28 2.68
CA ARG A 38 -1.63 7.36 2.88
C ARG A 38 -0.24 6.81 2.59
N PHE A 39 0.52 7.53 1.80
CA PHE A 39 1.84 7.08 1.33
C PHE A 39 2.90 8.11 1.65
N CYS A 40 4.11 7.67 1.92
CA CYS A 40 5.23 8.59 1.89
C CYS A 40 5.62 8.80 0.43
N HIS A 41 6.38 9.88 0.17
CA HIS A 41 6.74 10.19 -1.22
C HIS A 41 7.54 9.08 -1.88
N SER A 42 8.40 8.44 -1.11
CA SER A 42 9.23 7.38 -1.65
C SER A 42 8.38 6.19 -2.11
N CYS A 43 7.43 5.76 -1.28
CA CYS A 43 6.57 4.64 -1.64
C CYS A 43 5.66 5.00 -2.80
N ARG A 44 5.13 6.23 -2.81
CA ARG A 44 4.28 6.66 -3.90
C ARG A 44 5.03 6.63 -5.22
N ARG A 45 6.29 7.07 -5.18
CA ARG A 45 7.11 7.10 -6.38
C ARG A 45 7.48 5.70 -6.85
N SER A 46 7.60 4.75 -5.93
CA SER A 46 8.00 3.39 -6.27
C SER A 46 6.88 2.59 -6.94
N GLY A 47 5.64 3.04 -6.80
CA GLY A 47 4.52 2.30 -7.33
C GLY A 47 3.97 1.24 -6.41
N ALA A 48 4.58 1.06 -5.24
CA ALA A 48 4.09 0.05 -4.30
C ALA A 48 2.80 0.51 -3.66
N ILE A 49 1.98 -0.44 -3.22
CA ILE A 49 0.72 -0.14 -2.54
C ILE A 49 0.72 -0.86 -1.20
N PRO A 50 -0.19 -0.51 -0.30
CA PRO A 50 -0.23 -1.21 0.98
C PRO A 50 -0.44 -2.70 0.80
N TYR A 51 0.22 -3.49 1.64
CA TYR A 51 0.18 -4.94 1.50
C TYR A 51 -1.24 -5.49 1.63
N TRP A 52 -2.01 -4.96 2.57
CA TRP A 52 -3.39 -5.45 2.75
C TRP A 52 -4.22 -5.23 1.49
N MET A 53 -3.96 -4.14 0.78
CA MET A 53 -4.67 -3.81 -0.43
C MET A 53 -4.24 -4.74 -1.57
N LEU A 54 -2.95 -5.07 -1.61
CA LEU A 54 -2.43 -5.99 -2.60
C LEU A 54 -3.09 -7.36 -2.46
N VAL A 55 -3.17 -7.86 -1.24
CA VAL A 55 -3.76 -9.17 -0.98
C VAL A 55 -5.25 -9.14 -1.31
N ALA A 56 -5.96 -8.12 -0.85
CA ALA A 56 -7.40 -8.04 -1.06
C ALA A 56 -7.76 -7.97 -2.53
N ASN A 57 -7.07 -7.15 -3.29
CA ASN A 57 -7.37 -7.01 -4.70
C ASN A 57 -6.99 -8.25 -5.50
N THR A 58 -5.90 -8.88 -5.14
CA THR A 58 -5.50 -10.09 -5.84
C THR A 58 -6.51 -11.21 -5.59
N ASN A 59 -7.03 -11.29 -4.35
CA ASN A 59 -8.08 -12.25 -4.05
C ASN A 59 -9.34 -11.94 -4.85
N ALA A 60 -9.69 -10.67 -4.98
CA ALA A 60 -10.89 -10.27 -5.70
C ALA A 60 -10.80 -10.59 -7.20
N ILE A 61 -9.59 -10.54 -7.75
CA ILE A 61 -9.36 -10.85 -9.14
C ILE A 61 -9.45 -12.35 -9.39
N GLY A 62 -9.17 -13.15 -8.39
CA GLY A 62 -9.18 -14.61 -8.51
C GLY A 62 -7.82 -15.25 -8.32
N GLY A 63 -6.84 -14.49 -7.84
CA GLY A 63 -5.52 -14.99 -7.55
C GLY A 63 -4.46 -14.44 -8.49
N TYR A 64 -3.22 -14.80 -8.21
CA TYR A 64 -2.10 -14.28 -8.99
C TYR A 64 -2.20 -14.68 -10.46
N ASP A 65 -2.63 -15.90 -10.73
CA ASP A 65 -2.68 -16.40 -12.10
C ASP A 65 -3.72 -15.66 -12.94
N GLN A 66 -4.73 -15.08 -12.29
CA GLN A 66 -5.76 -14.36 -13.00
C GLN A 66 -5.44 -12.88 -13.14
N SER A 67 -4.29 -12.45 -12.64
CA SER A 67 -3.92 -11.04 -12.63
C SER A 67 -3.32 -10.64 -13.98
N ALA A 68 -3.66 -9.43 -14.43
CA ALA A 68 -3.07 -8.88 -15.64
C ALA A 68 -1.61 -8.54 -15.39
N ASP A 69 -0.85 -8.38 -16.47
CA ASP A 69 0.58 -8.09 -16.35
C ASP A 69 0.85 -6.84 -15.54
N TRP A 70 0.06 -5.79 -15.75
CA TRP A 70 0.28 -4.55 -15.01
C TRP A 70 0.04 -4.71 -13.51
N TRP A 71 -0.89 -5.60 -13.14
CA TRP A 71 -1.14 -5.87 -11.73
C TRP A 71 -0.01 -6.71 -11.14
N ARG A 72 0.50 -7.66 -11.92
CA ARG A 72 1.63 -8.46 -11.47
C ARG A 72 2.86 -7.58 -11.25
N ASP A 73 3.04 -6.55 -12.07
CA ASP A 73 4.13 -5.62 -11.86
C ASP A 73 4.00 -4.90 -10.53
N ILE A 74 2.78 -4.50 -10.18
CA ILE A 74 2.52 -3.84 -8.90
C ILE A 74 2.80 -4.81 -7.75
N ILE A 75 2.41 -6.07 -7.91
CA ILE A 75 2.71 -7.09 -6.91
C ILE A 75 4.21 -7.19 -6.70
N ASP A 76 4.96 -7.31 -7.79
CA ASP A 76 6.41 -7.45 -7.68
C ASP A 76 7.04 -6.23 -7.01
N LEU A 77 6.64 -5.03 -7.41
CA LEU A 77 7.19 -3.82 -6.83
C LEU A 77 6.91 -3.74 -5.33
N THR A 78 5.70 -4.11 -4.94
CA THR A 78 5.32 -4.04 -3.55
C THR A 78 6.07 -5.07 -2.71
N LEU A 79 6.20 -6.29 -3.22
CA LEU A 79 6.90 -7.32 -2.48
C LEU A 79 8.37 -6.99 -2.31
N ILE A 80 8.99 -6.44 -3.35
CA ILE A 80 10.37 -6.03 -3.25
C ILE A 80 10.51 -4.92 -2.23
N ARG A 81 9.62 -3.95 -2.27
CA ARG A 81 9.68 -2.81 -1.37
C ARG A 81 9.53 -3.22 0.09
N LEU A 82 8.69 -4.22 0.34
CA LEU A 82 8.40 -4.67 1.70
C LEU A 82 9.23 -5.87 2.12
N ASP A 83 10.07 -6.38 1.22
CA ASP A 83 10.93 -7.52 1.51
C ASP A 83 10.09 -8.75 1.91
N ILE A 84 9.05 -8.98 1.15
CA ILE A 84 8.18 -10.14 1.34
C ILE A 84 8.39 -11.08 0.17
N THR A 85 8.50 -12.37 0.45
CA THR A 85 8.72 -13.34 -0.62
C THR A 85 7.44 -13.63 -1.37
N MET A 86 7.57 -14.02 -2.62
CA MET A 86 6.41 -14.42 -3.42
C MET A 86 5.71 -15.61 -2.78
N GLU A 87 6.46 -16.52 -2.20
CA GLU A 87 5.89 -17.68 -1.56
C GLU A 87 4.98 -17.29 -0.41
N GLN A 88 5.40 -16.33 0.41
CA GLN A 88 4.60 -15.86 1.51
C GLN A 88 3.35 -15.16 1.01
N PHE A 89 3.49 -14.34 -0.03
CA PHE A 89 2.35 -13.63 -0.61
C PHE A 89 1.32 -14.62 -1.15
N LEU A 90 1.77 -15.64 -1.87
CA LEU A 90 0.86 -16.61 -2.46
C LEU A 90 0.11 -17.41 -1.41
N LYS A 91 0.73 -17.62 -0.25
CA LYS A 91 0.03 -18.29 0.82
C LYS A 91 -1.11 -17.45 1.37
N GLU A 92 -0.91 -16.13 1.45
CA GLU A 92 -1.93 -15.26 2.00
C GLU A 92 -3.06 -14.98 1.02
N VAL A 93 -2.73 -15.00 -0.25
CA VAL A 93 -3.73 -14.76 -1.25
C VAL A 93 -4.65 -15.96 -1.43
N LYS A 94 -4.10 -17.24 -1.22
CA LYS A 94 -4.89 -18.29 -1.50
C LYS A 94 -5.97 -18.53 -0.75
N ASP A 95 -6.35 -18.56 -0.22
CA ASP A 95 -7.38 -18.74 0.44
C ASP A 95 -8.30 -19.36 0.21
N ASP A 96 -8.64 -19.59 0.17
CA ASP A 96 -9.54 -20.17 0.04
C ASP A 96 -9.85 -20.45 -0.15
#